data_55ada3be775d5159fc37c220bbc91d52
#
_entry.id   55ada3be775d5159fc37c220bbc91d52
#
_cell.length_a   1.000
_cell.length_b   1.000
_cell.length_c   1.000
_cell.angle_alpha   90.00
_cell.angle_beta   90.00
_cell.angle_gamma   90.00
#
_symmetry.space_group_name_H-M   'P 1'
#
loop_
_entity.id
_entity.type
_entity.pdbx_description
1 polymer ?
#
loop_
_entity_poly.entity_id
_entity_poly.type
_entity_poly.pdbx_seq_one_letter_code
_entity_poly.pdbx_strand_id
1 'polypeptide(L)'
;MAPVGSYESLQAAIDAGADAVYFGIEGLNMRARSSANFNIDDLHHIASLCREKGLKSYLTVNTIIYDNDMATMRLIIDAARQAGISAIIASDVAAMTYARSVGVEVHLSTQLNISNTEALRFYSQFADVAVLARELNLEQVSQIHRAIEEQHIAGPSGKPVRIEMFCHGALCMAVSGKCYLSLHEMN
;
A
#
# COMPACT_ATOMS: atom_id res chain seq x y z
N MET A 1 -2.19 -11.89 0.13
CA MET A 1 -1.94 -10.75 1.06
C MET A 1 -3.17 -10.53 1.93
N ALA A 2 -2.99 -10.36 3.25
CA ALA A 2 -4.06 -10.22 4.23
C ALA A 2 -3.98 -8.87 4.97
N PRO A 3 -5.13 -8.19 5.26
CA PRO A 3 -5.17 -7.02 6.11
C PRO A 3 -5.00 -7.41 7.57
N VAL A 4 -4.18 -6.67 8.32
CA VAL A 4 -4.04 -6.86 9.77
C VAL A 4 -4.11 -5.52 10.49
N GLY A 5 -4.80 -5.47 11.63
CA GLY A 5 -4.96 -4.28 12.44
C GLY A 5 -4.64 -4.50 13.92
N SER A 6 -4.35 -5.75 14.30
CA SER A 6 -3.96 -6.14 15.65
C SER A 6 -3.06 -7.37 15.60
N TYR A 7 -2.42 -7.71 16.72
CA TYR A 7 -1.60 -8.91 16.82
C TYR A 7 -2.41 -10.21 16.65
N GLU A 8 -3.67 -10.23 17.07
CA GLU A 8 -4.58 -11.36 16.86
C GLU A 8 -4.85 -11.59 15.37
N SER A 9 -5.12 -10.49 14.62
CA SER A 9 -5.34 -10.60 13.17
C SER A 9 -4.05 -10.93 12.41
N LEU A 10 -2.89 -10.49 12.90
CA LEU A 10 -1.58 -10.86 12.37
C LEU A 10 -1.34 -12.38 12.58
N GLN A 11 -1.60 -12.89 13.77
CA GLN A 11 -1.46 -14.33 14.04
C GLN A 11 -2.42 -15.14 13.17
N ALA A 12 -3.67 -14.72 13.05
CA ALA A 12 -4.65 -15.40 12.19
C ALA A 12 -4.22 -15.41 10.71
N ALA A 13 -3.60 -14.33 10.21
CA ALA A 13 -3.06 -14.30 8.84
C ALA A 13 -1.88 -15.27 8.65
N ILE A 14 -1.01 -15.38 9.66
CA ILE A 14 0.10 -16.34 9.68
C ILE A 14 -0.44 -17.77 9.65
N ASP A 15 -1.37 -18.10 10.53
CA ASP A 15 -1.95 -19.44 10.67
C ASP A 15 -2.73 -19.86 9.40
N ALA A 16 -3.34 -18.88 8.71
CA ALA A 16 -4.00 -19.08 7.42
C ALA A 16 -3.04 -19.22 6.23
N GLY A 17 -1.73 -19.11 6.43
CA GLY A 17 -0.73 -19.27 5.37
C GLY A 17 -0.67 -18.07 4.40
N ALA A 18 -0.86 -16.86 4.88
CA ALA A 18 -0.69 -15.68 4.05
C ALA A 18 0.77 -15.52 3.60
N ASP A 19 1.02 -15.10 2.36
CA ASP A 19 2.38 -14.78 1.87
C ASP A 19 2.82 -13.36 2.26
N ALA A 20 1.86 -12.49 2.55
CA ALA A 20 2.11 -11.10 2.92
C ALA A 20 0.97 -10.54 3.77
N VAL A 21 1.29 -9.56 4.59
CA VAL A 21 0.32 -8.78 5.36
C VAL A 21 0.48 -7.29 5.07
N TYR A 22 -0.62 -6.53 5.17
CA TYR A 22 -0.57 -5.08 5.13
C TYR A 22 -1.31 -4.47 6.31
N PHE A 23 -0.81 -3.37 6.81
CA PHE A 23 -1.31 -2.71 8.00
C PHE A 23 -1.03 -1.22 7.99
N GLY A 24 -1.79 -0.47 8.79
CA GLY A 24 -1.53 0.93 9.09
C GLY A 24 -1.02 1.10 10.52
N ILE A 25 -0.33 2.20 10.74
CA ILE A 25 -0.03 2.71 12.09
C ILE A 25 -0.78 4.02 12.32
N GLU A 26 -0.86 4.48 13.55
CA GLU A 26 -1.45 5.77 13.86
C GLU A 26 -0.82 6.90 13.02
N GLY A 27 -1.66 7.80 12.50
CA GLY A 27 -1.25 8.99 11.76
C GLY A 27 -1.63 8.97 10.29
N LEU A 28 -0.82 8.40 9.40
CA LEU A 28 -0.90 8.61 7.95
C LEU A 28 -1.45 7.42 7.16
N ASN A 29 -2.58 6.84 7.60
CA ASN A 29 -3.30 5.84 6.81
C ASN A 29 -4.81 6.14 6.80
N MET A 30 -5.54 5.61 5.81
CA MET A 30 -6.98 5.85 5.65
C MET A 30 -7.85 5.29 6.79
N ARG A 31 -7.27 4.55 7.74
CA ARG A 31 -7.93 4.00 8.94
C ARG A 31 -7.26 4.48 10.23
N ALA A 32 -6.55 5.60 10.20
CA ALA A 32 -5.77 6.12 11.33
C ALA A 32 -6.57 6.29 12.63
N ARG A 33 -7.89 6.39 12.55
CA ARG A 33 -8.79 6.57 13.70
C ARG A 33 -9.50 5.29 14.15
N SER A 34 -9.16 4.12 13.60
CA SER A 34 -9.71 2.87 14.12
C SER A 34 -9.04 2.54 15.47
N SER A 35 -9.82 2.04 16.42
CA SER A 35 -9.37 1.74 17.79
C SER A 35 -8.35 0.60 17.91
N ALA A 36 -7.98 -0.03 16.81
CA ALA A 36 -7.06 -1.15 16.76
C ALA A 36 -5.96 -0.87 15.72
N ASN A 37 -5.19 0.19 15.92
CA ASN A 37 -4.02 0.48 15.08
C ASN A 37 -2.74 0.15 15.83
N PHE A 38 -1.76 -0.35 15.09
CA PHE A 38 -0.37 -0.41 15.55
C PHE A 38 0.20 1.02 15.66
N ASN A 39 1.23 1.15 16.44
CA ASN A 39 2.02 2.38 16.55
C ASN A 39 3.40 2.19 15.90
N ILE A 40 4.21 3.23 15.88
CA ILE A 40 5.53 3.21 15.25
C ILE A 40 6.50 2.21 15.93
N ASP A 41 6.35 2.00 17.25
CA ASP A 41 7.22 1.10 18.01
C ASP A 41 6.93 -0.37 17.69
N ASP A 42 5.72 -0.68 17.21
CA ASP A 42 5.35 -2.04 16.79
C ASP A 42 6.05 -2.50 15.50
N LEU A 43 6.56 -1.56 14.68
CA LEU A 43 7.09 -1.87 13.34
C LEU A 43 8.21 -2.91 13.38
N HIS A 44 9.15 -2.79 14.33
CA HIS A 44 10.25 -3.74 14.46
C HIS A 44 9.77 -5.14 14.82
N HIS A 45 8.81 -5.24 15.73
CA HIS A 45 8.26 -6.52 16.16
C HIS A 45 7.48 -7.19 15.03
N ILE A 46 6.60 -6.44 14.34
CA ILE A 46 5.83 -6.95 13.20
C ILE A 46 6.75 -7.40 12.07
N ALA A 47 7.74 -6.59 11.70
CA ALA A 47 8.68 -6.93 10.63
C ALA A 47 9.52 -8.17 10.98
N SER A 48 9.95 -8.31 12.23
CA SER A 48 10.68 -9.49 12.70
C SER A 48 9.84 -10.74 12.63
N LEU A 49 8.62 -10.69 13.17
CA LEU A 49 7.68 -11.81 13.17
C LEU A 49 7.33 -12.25 11.73
N CYS A 50 7.04 -11.30 10.85
CA CYS A 50 6.78 -11.60 9.44
C CYS A 50 7.99 -12.30 8.80
N ARG A 51 9.19 -11.78 9.00
CA ARG A 51 10.42 -12.36 8.44
C ARG A 51 10.68 -13.77 8.95
N GLU A 52 10.50 -14.03 10.25
CA GLU A 52 10.64 -15.36 10.86
C GLU A 52 9.66 -16.38 10.26
N LYS A 53 8.48 -15.94 9.90
CA LYS A 53 7.43 -16.77 9.28
C LYS A 53 7.45 -16.77 7.75
N GLY A 54 8.42 -16.09 7.13
CA GLY A 54 8.55 -16.03 5.68
C GLY A 54 7.52 -15.13 4.97
N LEU A 55 6.84 -14.24 5.71
CA LEU A 55 5.87 -13.30 5.16
C LEU A 55 6.53 -11.98 4.79
N LYS A 56 5.97 -11.31 3.79
CA LYS A 56 6.25 -9.89 3.53
C LYS A 56 5.34 -8.99 4.36
N SER A 57 5.88 -7.87 4.79
CA SER A 57 5.14 -6.85 5.56
C SER A 57 5.04 -5.56 4.77
N TYR A 58 3.85 -4.99 4.65
CA TYR A 58 3.60 -3.76 3.91
C TYR A 58 2.93 -2.73 4.82
N LEU A 59 3.53 -1.54 4.90
CA LEU A 59 3.00 -0.43 5.70
C LEU A 59 2.18 0.51 4.82
N THR A 60 0.93 0.80 5.18
CA THR A 60 0.12 1.79 4.47
C THR A 60 0.46 3.21 4.90
N VAL A 61 0.85 4.03 3.90
CA VAL A 61 1.04 5.48 3.98
C VAL A 61 0.23 6.09 2.83
N ASN A 62 -1.08 5.86 2.85
CA ASN A 62 -1.96 6.03 1.70
C ASN A 62 -3.06 7.08 1.89
N THR A 63 -2.84 8.03 2.79
CA THR A 63 -3.65 9.24 2.94
C THR A 63 -3.05 10.39 2.14
N ILE A 64 -3.79 11.50 2.04
CA ILE A 64 -3.26 12.77 1.53
C ILE A 64 -2.26 13.31 2.54
N ILE A 65 -1.15 13.82 2.06
CA ILE A 65 -0.08 14.43 2.86
C ILE A 65 -0.12 15.95 2.66
N TYR A 66 -0.38 16.68 3.73
CA TYR A 66 -0.27 18.13 3.75
C TYR A 66 1.13 18.56 4.18
N ASP A 67 1.48 19.82 3.95
CA ASP A 67 2.81 20.35 4.32
C ASP A 67 3.15 20.13 5.81
N ASN A 68 2.15 20.22 6.67
CA ASN A 68 2.31 19.97 8.12
C ASN A 68 2.59 18.49 8.44
N ASP A 69 2.26 17.57 7.56
CA ASP A 69 2.44 16.13 7.76
C ASP A 69 3.79 15.63 7.26
N MET A 70 4.53 16.47 6.52
CA MET A 70 5.77 16.07 5.86
C MET A 70 6.82 15.52 6.83
N ALA A 71 6.95 16.10 8.01
CA ALA A 71 7.90 15.63 9.03
C ALA A 71 7.49 14.25 9.57
N THR A 72 6.22 14.07 9.89
CA THR A 72 5.65 12.79 10.36
C THR A 72 5.76 11.71 9.30
N MET A 73 5.46 12.03 8.03
CA MET A 73 5.59 11.11 6.91
C MET A 73 7.02 10.59 6.76
N ARG A 74 8.01 11.47 6.81
CA ARG A 74 9.44 11.08 6.74
C ARG A 74 9.83 10.19 7.91
N LEU A 75 9.44 10.54 9.12
CA LEU A 75 9.72 9.76 10.33
C LEU A 75 9.14 8.35 10.22
N ILE A 76 7.90 8.20 9.75
CA ILE A 76 7.24 6.90 9.56
C ILE A 76 7.98 6.06 8.50
N ILE A 77 8.35 6.65 7.37
CA ILE A 77 9.06 5.93 6.30
C ILE A 77 10.47 5.52 6.74
N ASP A 78 11.18 6.38 7.47
CA ASP A 78 12.48 6.05 8.03
C ASP A 78 12.42 4.93 9.06
N ALA A 79 11.39 4.94 9.93
CA ALA A 79 11.14 3.85 10.88
C ALA A 79 10.80 2.53 10.16
N ALA A 80 9.98 2.57 9.11
CA ALA A 80 9.68 1.41 8.28
C ALA A 80 10.94 0.82 7.65
N ARG A 81 11.82 1.67 7.11
CA ARG A 81 13.13 1.27 6.59
C ARG A 81 13.99 0.60 7.66
N GLN A 82 14.12 1.22 8.82
CA GLN A 82 14.94 0.70 9.93
C GLN A 82 14.42 -0.63 10.45
N ALA A 83 13.10 -0.80 10.53
CA ALA A 83 12.45 -2.04 10.92
C ALA A 83 12.61 -3.17 9.87
N GLY A 84 12.92 -2.82 8.62
CA GLY A 84 13.01 -3.78 7.53
C GLY A 84 11.64 -4.19 6.98
N ILE A 85 10.67 -3.25 6.98
CA ILE A 85 9.39 -3.41 6.28
C ILE A 85 9.65 -3.63 4.80
N SER A 86 8.93 -4.56 4.16
CA SER A 86 9.20 -4.97 2.79
C SER A 86 8.88 -3.88 1.77
N ALA A 87 7.80 -3.12 1.96
CA ALA A 87 7.43 -1.98 1.13
C ALA A 87 6.42 -1.07 1.86
N ILE A 88 6.25 0.15 1.37
CA ILE A 88 5.11 0.98 1.74
C ILE A 88 4.03 0.95 0.63
N ILE A 89 2.77 1.05 1.03
CA ILE A 89 1.64 1.24 0.11
C ILE A 89 1.26 2.73 0.17
N ALA A 90 1.53 3.47 -0.89
CA ALA A 90 1.40 4.93 -0.91
C ALA A 90 0.47 5.43 -2.02
N SER A 91 -0.14 6.59 -1.81
CA SER A 91 -0.95 7.29 -2.80
C SER A 91 -0.51 8.74 -3.03
N ASP A 92 0.28 9.30 -2.14
CA ASP A 92 0.77 10.67 -2.26
C ASP A 92 2.17 10.70 -2.88
N VAL A 93 2.39 11.64 -3.81
CA VAL A 93 3.67 11.79 -4.53
C VAL A 93 4.82 12.10 -3.56
N ALA A 94 4.57 12.86 -2.49
CA ALA A 94 5.60 13.18 -1.51
C ALA A 94 6.08 11.90 -0.79
N ALA A 95 5.15 11.02 -0.37
CA ALA A 95 5.48 9.75 0.25
C ALA A 95 6.23 8.81 -0.70
N MET A 96 5.74 8.68 -1.95
CA MET A 96 6.39 7.84 -2.97
C MET A 96 7.81 8.31 -3.28
N THR A 97 7.98 9.62 -3.48
CA THR A 97 9.29 10.21 -3.81
C THR A 97 10.28 10.07 -2.66
N TYR A 98 9.84 10.33 -1.43
CA TYR A 98 10.70 10.22 -0.25
C TYR A 98 11.11 8.76 0.00
N ALA A 99 10.16 7.82 -0.03
CA ALA A 99 10.45 6.40 0.17
C ALA A 99 11.51 5.90 -0.81
N ARG A 100 11.38 6.24 -2.08
CA ARG A 100 12.38 5.90 -3.11
C ARG A 100 13.74 6.52 -2.80
N SER A 101 13.78 7.78 -2.37
CA SER A 101 15.05 8.47 -2.08
C SER A 101 15.82 7.82 -0.94
N VAL A 102 15.12 7.15 -0.01
CA VAL A 102 15.72 6.43 1.12
C VAL A 102 15.81 4.92 0.89
N GLY A 103 15.45 4.43 -0.30
CA GLY A 103 15.60 3.03 -0.69
C GLY A 103 14.52 2.09 -0.15
N VAL A 104 13.32 2.61 0.14
CA VAL A 104 12.13 1.81 0.51
C VAL A 104 11.31 1.51 -0.75
N GLU A 105 10.94 0.24 -0.96
CA GLU A 105 10.06 -0.18 -2.06
C GLU A 105 8.67 0.44 -1.89
N VAL A 106 8.09 0.88 -3.01
CA VAL A 106 6.75 1.48 -3.05
C VAL A 106 5.81 0.59 -3.83
N HIS A 107 4.62 0.34 -3.27
CA HIS A 107 3.45 -0.18 -3.96
C HIS A 107 2.43 0.96 -4.14
N LEU A 108 1.88 1.10 -5.33
CA LEU A 108 0.86 2.11 -5.62
C LEU A 108 -0.47 1.69 -5.00
N SER A 109 -1.02 2.55 -4.15
CA SER A 109 -2.29 2.28 -3.47
C SER A 109 -3.48 2.34 -4.44
N THR A 110 -4.54 1.58 -4.16
CA THR A 110 -5.85 1.72 -4.83
C THR A 110 -6.44 3.14 -4.75
N GLN A 111 -5.97 3.95 -3.80
CA GLN A 111 -6.38 5.36 -3.67
C GLN A 111 -5.97 6.23 -4.87
N LEU A 112 -5.02 5.79 -5.68
CA LEU A 112 -4.64 6.44 -6.93
C LEU A 112 -5.66 6.21 -8.06
N ASN A 113 -6.63 5.33 -7.85
CA ASN A 113 -7.67 5.00 -8.82
C ASN A 113 -7.12 4.65 -10.21
N ILE A 114 -6.07 3.80 -10.26
CA ILE A 114 -5.46 3.37 -11.51
C ILE A 114 -6.44 2.46 -12.24
N SER A 115 -7.08 2.99 -13.29
CA SER A 115 -8.16 2.35 -14.03
C SER A 115 -7.89 2.19 -15.53
N ASN A 116 -6.72 2.61 -15.99
CA ASN A 116 -6.31 2.52 -17.40
C ASN A 116 -4.79 2.46 -17.54
N THR A 117 -4.33 2.11 -18.73
CA THR A 117 -2.92 1.93 -19.05
C THR A 117 -2.09 3.22 -18.91
N GLU A 118 -2.65 4.37 -19.26
CA GLU A 118 -1.91 5.64 -19.20
C GLU A 118 -1.67 6.08 -17.75
N ALA A 119 -2.67 5.91 -16.86
CA ALA A 119 -2.49 6.14 -15.44
C ALA A 119 -1.43 5.18 -14.86
N LEU A 120 -1.48 3.89 -15.22
CA LEU A 120 -0.46 2.92 -14.81
C LEU A 120 0.93 3.33 -15.29
N ARG A 121 1.08 3.69 -16.56
CA ARG A 121 2.34 4.16 -17.16
C ARG A 121 2.91 5.36 -16.41
N PHE A 122 2.06 6.33 -16.11
CA PHE A 122 2.49 7.52 -15.37
C PHE A 122 3.02 7.15 -13.98
N TYR A 123 2.27 6.33 -13.23
CA TYR A 123 2.65 5.99 -11.87
C TYR A 123 3.76 4.92 -11.79
N SER A 124 3.99 4.13 -12.84
CA SER A 124 5.05 3.12 -12.85
C SER A 124 6.46 3.68 -12.60
N GLN A 125 6.67 4.98 -12.87
CA GLN A 125 7.93 5.64 -12.53
C GLN A 125 8.26 5.63 -11.03
N PHE A 126 7.26 5.42 -10.16
CA PHE A 126 7.44 5.44 -8.71
C PHE A 126 7.50 4.05 -8.09
N ALA A 127 6.97 3.01 -8.74
CA ALA A 127 6.77 1.70 -8.12
C ALA A 127 6.77 0.55 -9.11
N ASP A 128 7.17 -0.63 -8.62
CA ASP A 128 7.14 -1.89 -9.38
C ASP A 128 5.82 -2.67 -9.20
N VAL A 129 4.94 -2.21 -8.31
CA VAL A 129 3.65 -2.84 -8.02
C VAL A 129 2.55 -1.79 -7.99
N ALA A 130 1.43 -2.07 -8.65
CA ALA A 130 0.26 -1.20 -8.69
C ALA A 130 -1.01 -1.95 -8.27
N VAL A 131 -1.70 -1.42 -7.25
CA VAL A 131 -3.04 -1.88 -6.90
C VAL A 131 -4.04 -1.17 -7.80
N LEU A 132 -4.72 -1.93 -8.66
CA LEU A 132 -5.69 -1.39 -9.60
C LEU A 132 -6.98 -0.93 -8.88
N ALA A 133 -7.71 -0.04 -9.55
CA ALA A 133 -9.04 0.38 -9.11
C ALA A 133 -9.99 -0.82 -9.01
N ARG A 134 -10.82 -0.85 -7.98
CA ARG A 134 -11.75 -1.97 -7.69
C ARG A 134 -12.92 -2.06 -8.67
N GLU A 135 -13.18 -0.97 -9.39
CA GLU A 135 -14.27 -0.84 -10.35
C GLU A 135 -14.01 -1.57 -11.67
N LEU A 136 -12.77 -2.02 -11.90
CA LEU A 136 -12.39 -2.73 -13.12
C LEU A 136 -12.97 -4.15 -13.14
N ASN A 137 -13.51 -4.53 -14.28
CA ASN A 137 -13.82 -5.92 -14.55
C ASN A 137 -12.57 -6.70 -15.04
N LEU A 138 -12.66 -8.03 -15.10
CA LEU A 138 -11.52 -8.88 -15.47
C LEU A 138 -11.01 -8.64 -16.89
N GLU A 139 -11.89 -8.24 -17.82
CA GLU A 139 -11.48 -7.91 -19.18
C GLU A 139 -10.60 -6.65 -19.22
N GLN A 140 -11.00 -5.60 -18.50
CA GLN A 140 -10.21 -4.37 -18.36
C GLN A 140 -8.86 -4.63 -17.68
N VAL A 141 -8.85 -5.46 -16.63
CA VAL A 141 -7.59 -5.88 -15.99
C VAL A 141 -6.70 -6.64 -16.97
N SER A 142 -7.26 -7.54 -17.75
CA SER A 142 -6.52 -8.29 -18.78
C SER A 142 -5.95 -7.37 -19.87
N GLN A 143 -6.69 -6.34 -20.27
CA GLN A 143 -6.20 -5.33 -21.21
C GLN A 143 -4.99 -4.55 -20.64
N ILE A 144 -5.07 -4.11 -19.38
CA ILE A 144 -3.95 -3.45 -18.70
C ILE A 144 -2.75 -4.38 -18.62
N HIS A 145 -2.95 -5.64 -18.23
CA HIS A 145 -1.88 -6.64 -18.13
C HIS A 145 -1.18 -6.86 -19.47
N ARG A 146 -1.93 -7.04 -20.55
CA ARG A 146 -1.34 -7.16 -21.89
C ARG A 146 -0.55 -5.92 -22.30
N ALA A 147 -1.08 -4.73 -21.99
CA ALA A 147 -0.39 -3.48 -22.30
C ALA A 147 0.94 -3.34 -21.55
N ILE A 148 1.07 -3.88 -20.32
CA ILE A 148 2.34 -3.90 -19.57
C ILE A 148 3.39 -4.66 -20.37
N GLU A 149 3.04 -5.82 -20.94
CA GLU A 149 3.95 -6.67 -21.71
C GLU A 149 4.27 -6.07 -23.08
N GLU A 150 3.23 -5.72 -23.86
CA GLU A 150 3.36 -5.23 -25.24
C GLU A 150 4.07 -3.86 -25.33
N GLN A 151 3.85 -3.01 -24.35
CA GLN A 151 4.39 -1.63 -24.31
C GLN A 151 5.57 -1.49 -23.37
N HIS A 152 6.06 -2.60 -22.80
CA HIS A 152 7.21 -2.65 -21.88
C HIS A 152 7.09 -1.64 -20.72
N ILE A 153 5.91 -1.55 -20.07
CA ILE A 153 5.71 -0.67 -18.94
C ILE A 153 6.45 -1.25 -17.73
N ALA A 154 7.57 -0.61 -17.37
CA ALA A 154 8.44 -1.06 -16.30
C ALA A 154 8.43 -0.09 -15.12
N GLY A 155 8.65 -0.63 -13.93
CA GLY A 155 8.87 0.13 -12.72
C GLY A 155 10.35 0.54 -12.53
N PRO A 156 10.69 1.10 -11.36
CA PRO A 156 12.05 1.55 -11.06
C PRO A 156 13.13 0.46 -11.11
N SER A 157 12.75 -0.80 -10.92
CA SER A 157 13.68 -1.95 -11.02
C SER A 157 14.02 -2.31 -12.47
N GLY A 158 13.39 -1.69 -13.46
CA GLY A 158 13.49 -2.05 -14.87
C GLY A 158 12.69 -3.31 -15.26
N LYS A 159 11.96 -3.90 -14.32
CA LYS A 159 11.10 -5.06 -14.57
C LYS A 159 9.67 -4.61 -14.90
N PRO A 160 8.90 -5.42 -15.65
CA PRO A 160 7.49 -5.15 -15.87
C PRO A 160 6.74 -4.91 -14.56
N VAL A 161 5.87 -3.90 -14.55
CA VAL A 161 5.04 -3.59 -13.39
C VAL A 161 4.13 -4.76 -13.08
N ARG A 162 4.08 -5.17 -11.81
CA ARG A 162 3.15 -6.17 -11.31
C ARG A 162 1.84 -5.48 -10.89
N ILE A 163 0.73 -6.13 -11.14
CA ILE A 163 -0.58 -5.64 -10.71
C ILE A 163 -1.10 -6.44 -9.52
N GLU A 164 -1.74 -5.74 -8.60
CA GLU A 164 -2.50 -6.31 -7.49
C GLU A 164 -3.97 -5.94 -7.63
N MET A 165 -4.87 -6.83 -7.21
CA MET A 165 -6.32 -6.61 -7.21
C MET A 165 -6.92 -7.10 -5.90
N PHE A 166 -7.98 -6.44 -5.47
CA PHE A 166 -8.84 -6.96 -4.40
C PHE A 166 -9.68 -8.13 -4.91
N CYS A 167 -9.55 -9.29 -4.29
CA CYS A 167 -10.33 -10.48 -4.60
C CYS A 167 -11.37 -10.82 -3.53
N HIS A 168 -11.24 -10.26 -2.32
CA HIS A 168 -12.16 -10.47 -1.20
C HIS A 168 -12.18 -9.25 -0.29
N GLY A 169 -13.34 -8.94 0.28
CA GLY A 169 -13.53 -7.86 1.24
C GLY A 169 -14.98 -7.36 1.27
N ALA A 170 -15.25 -6.44 2.20
CA ALA A 170 -16.55 -5.77 2.25
C ALA A 170 -16.77 -4.90 1.00
N LEU A 171 -18.02 -4.87 0.53
CA LEU A 171 -18.41 -3.97 -0.56
C LEU A 171 -18.22 -2.52 -0.10
N CYS A 172 -17.51 -1.75 -0.92
CA CYS A 172 -17.35 -0.32 -0.72
C CYS A 172 -18.18 0.43 -1.76
N MET A 173 -19.06 1.32 -1.29
CA MET A 173 -19.94 2.11 -2.15
C MET A 173 -19.21 3.27 -2.84
N ALA A 174 -18.03 3.64 -2.35
CA ALA A 174 -17.27 4.75 -2.88
C ALA A 174 -16.32 4.33 -4.01
N VAL A 175 -16.16 5.21 -4.98
CA VAL A 175 -15.15 5.06 -6.03
C VAL A 175 -13.74 5.08 -5.40
N SER A 176 -12.86 4.22 -5.88
CA SER A 176 -11.47 4.13 -5.42
C SER A 176 -10.79 5.50 -5.45
N GLY A 177 -10.16 5.90 -4.36
CA GLY A 177 -9.50 7.20 -4.19
C GLY A 177 -10.43 8.40 -3.97
N LYS A 178 -11.74 8.22 -3.87
CA LYS A 178 -12.72 9.31 -3.71
C LYS A 178 -13.53 9.24 -2.40
N CYS A 179 -13.17 8.35 -1.47
CA CYS A 179 -13.85 8.22 -0.19
C CYS A 179 -13.07 8.91 0.92
N TYR A 180 -13.71 9.92 1.52
CA TYR A 180 -13.20 10.61 2.71
C TYR A 180 -14.10 10.41 3.93
N LEU A 181 -15.09 9.53 3.86
CA LEU A 181 -16.09 9.36 4.91
C LEU A 181 -15.44 9.03 6.26
N SER A 182 -14.48 8.12 6.26
CA SER A 182 -13.78 7.72 7.49
C SER A 182 -12.87 8.80 8.08
N LEU A 183 -12.52 9.82 7.31
CA LEU A 183 -11.77 10.98 7.79
C LEU A 183 -12.70 12.10 8.29
N HIS A 184 -13.93 12.18 7.77
CA HIS A 184 -14.87 13.27 8.07
C HIS A 184 -15.78 12.97 9.28
N GLU A 185 -16.28 11.75 9.44
CA GLU A 185 -17.21 11.40 10.52
C GLU A 185 -16.57 11.27 11.91
N MET A 186 -15.24 11.33 12.01
CA MET A 186 -14.52 11.18 13.26
C MET A 186 -13.82 12.47 13.74
N ASN A 187 -14.19 13.62 13.18
CA ASN A 187 -13.76 14.94 13.68
C ASN A 187 -14.67 15.44 14.78
#